data_46c7ae4512e8da9f0557c09446b114a3
#
_entry.id   46c7ae4512e8da9f0557c09446b114a3
#
_cell.length_a   1.000
_cell.length_b   1.000
_cell.length_c   1.000
_cell.angle_alpha   90.00
_cell.angle_beta   90.00
_cell.angle_gamma   90.00
#
_symmetry.space_group_name_H-M   'P 1'
#
loop_
_entity.id
_entity.type
_entity.pdbx_description
1 polymer ?
#
loop_
_entity_poly.entity_id
_entity_poly.type
_entity_poly.pdbx_seq_one_letter_code
_entity_poly.pdbx_strand_id
1 'polypeptide(L)'
;MSGPAIEKLLHEDPYYKHETIPGEIYGIVGEVPTFGGRASLVTSASVEPRVVAVVAKAVLNHVAELRTLHPALGRLRPRDMIKDGLTAPLHPGAEQVYKELGLIE
;
A
#
# COMPACT_ATOMS: atom_id res chain seq x y z
N MET A 1 7.84 1.32 -18.22
CA MET A 1 8.48 2.64 -18.26
C MET A 1 9.59 2.72 -17.22
N SER A 2 10.77 3.03 -17.66
CA SER A 2 11.94 3.16 -16.80
C SER A 2 12.90 4.15 -17.44
N GLY A 3 14.04 4.42 -16.79
CA GLY A 3 15.07 5.28 -17.33
C GLY A 3 15.32 6.52 -16.48
N PRO A 4 16.29 7.38 -16.88
CA PRO A 4 16.70 8.52 -16.07
C PRO A 4 15.59 9.51 -15.71
N ALA A 5 14.68 9.77 -16.64
CA ALA A 5 13.56 10.69 -16.38
C ALA A 5 12.60 10.14 -15.31
N ILE A 6 12.36 8.84 -15.33
CA ILE A 6 11.52 8.18 -14.33
C ILE A 6 12.22 8.17 -12.97
N GLU A 7 13.51 7.87 -12.94
CA GLU A 7 14.29 7.91 -11.70
C GLU A 7 14.27 9.29 -11.04
N LYS A 8 14.37 10.34 -11.85
CA LYS A 8 14.29 11.71 -11.35
C LYS A 8 12.92 12.00 -10.73
N LEU A 9 11.82 11.57 -11.37
CA LEU A 9 10.47 11.74 -10.87
C LEU A 9 10.30 11.04 -9.51
N LEU A 10 10.75 9.79 -9.41
CA LEU A 10 10.64 9.01 -8.19
C LEU A 10 11.44 9.61 -7.04
N HIS A 11 12.57 10.24 -7.36
CA HIS A 11 13.39 10.91 -6.36
C HIS A 11 12.75 12.21 -5.85
N GLU A 12 12.11 12.96 -6.74
CA GLU A 12 11.50 14.26 -6.40
C GLU A 12 10.15 14.13 -5.73
N ASP A 13 9.39 13.07 -6.03
CA ASP A 13 8.03 12.93 -5.51
C ASP A 13 7.85 11.55 -4.84
N PRO A 14 7.74 11.54 -3.50
CA PRO A 14 7.63 10.28 -2.74
C PRO A 14 6.32 9.53 -2.95
N TYR A 15 5.31 10.16 -3.57
CA TYR A 15 4.06 9.48 -3.91
C TYR A 15 4.27 8.37 -4.94
N TYR A 16 5.20 8.57 -5.88
CA TYR A 16 5.47 7.60 -6.93
C TYR A 16 6.52 6.60 -6.48
N LYS A 17 6.35 5.36 -6.90
CA LYS A 17 7.25 4.25 -6.60
C LYS A 17 7.49 3.41 -7.85
N HIS A 18 8.59 2.68 -7.88
CA HIS A 18 8.80 1.64 -8.87
C HIS A 18 7.70 0.58 -8.73
N GLU A 19 7.12 0.20 -9.85
CA GLU A 19 6.10 -0.83 -9.91
C GLU A 19 6.36 -1.76 -11.07
N THR A 20 5.76 -2.94 -11.02
CA THR A 20 5.74 -3.86 -12.14
C THR A 20 4.29 -4.18 -12.47
N ILE A 21 3.99 -4.27 -13.76
CA ILE A 21 2.69 -4.73 -14.22
C ILE A 21 2.79 -6.25 -14.36
N PRO A 22 2.04 -7.04 -13.55
CA PRO A 22 2.06 -8.49 -13.68
C PRO A 22 1.48 -8.91 -15.03
N GLY A 23 2.17 -9.86 -15.69
CA GLY A 23 1.73 -10.33 -17.00
C GLY A 23 0.35 -10.93 -17.01
N GLU A 24 -0.04 -11.59 -15.93
CA GLU A 24 -1.34 -12.25 -15.78
C GLU A 24 -2.53 -11.28 -15.85
N ILE A 25 -2.34 -9.99 -15.50
CA ILE A 25 -3.43 -8.99 -15.55
C ILE A 25 -3.82 -8.69 -17.00
N TYR A 26 -2.86 -8.67 -17.90
CA TYR A 26 -3.08 -8.35 -19.30
C TYR A 26 -2.85 -9.54 -20.25
N GLY A 27 -2.65 -10.73 -19.71
CA GLY A 27 -2.42 -11.91 -20.53
C GLY A 27 -1.11 -11.90 -21.28
N ILE A 28 -0.09 -11.20 -20.79
CA ILE A 28 1.25 -11.16 -21.37
C ILE A 28 2.21 -12.01 -20.56
N VAL A 29 3.31 -12.44 -21.19
CA VAL A 29 4.34 -13.22 -20.51
C VAL A 29 5.32 -12.27 -19.79
N GLY A 30 5.59 -12.57 -18.52
CA GLY A 30 6.52 -11.78 -17.72
C GLY A 30 5.92 -10.55 -17.09
N GLU A 31 6.77 -9.68 -16.56
CA GLU A 31 6.39 -8.46 -15.89
C GLU A 31 6.92 -7.25 -16.64
N VAL A 32 6.19 -6.15 -16.62
CA VAL A 32 6.61 -4.88 -17.26
C VAL A 32 7.02 -3.89 -16.18
N PRO A 33 8.30 -3.47 -16.15
CA PRO A 33 8.73 -2.42 -15.22
C PRO A 33 8.06 -1.09 -15.55
N THR A 34 7.61 -0.39 -14.52
CA THR A 34 6.97 0.91 -14.66
C THR A 34 7.10 1.70 -13.36
N PHE A 35 6.34 2.76 -13.23
CA PHE A 35 6.17 3.49 -11.99
C PHE A 35 4.69 3.77 -11.76
N GLY A 36 4.32 4.09 -10.54
CA GLY A 36 2.93 4.41 -10.22
C GLY A 36 2.79 4.93 -8.81
N GLY A 37 1.56 5.36 -8.49
CA GLY A 37 1.19 5.74 -7.15
C GLY A 37 0.38 4.63 -6.48
N ARG A 38 0.20 4.75 -5.18
CA ARG A 38 -0.61 3.84 -4.39
C ARG A 38 -1.86 4.53 -3.88
N ALA A 39 -2.96 3.81 -3.85
CA ALA A 39 -4.17 4.29 -3.19
C ALA A 39 -3.99 4.13 -1.67
N SER A 40 -4.40 5.14 -0.92
CA SER A 40 -4.31 5.12 0.54
C SER A 40 -5.67 5.38 1.16
N LEU A 41 -5.97 4.67 2.23
CA LEU A 41 -7.13 4.95 3.06
C LEU A 41 -6.72 5.96 4.12
N VAL A 42 -7.35 7.13 4.10
CA VAL A 42 -7.01 8.22 5.02
C VAL A 42 -8.20 8.62 5.88
N THR A 43 -7.91 9.24 7.01
CA THR A 43 -8.93 9.75 7.91
C THR A 43 -8.45 11.02 8.58
N SER A 44 -9.35 11.68 9.31
CA SER A 44 -9.00 12.88 10.09
C SER A 44 -8.23 12.49 11.36
N ALA A 45 -7.24 13.31 11.72
CA ALA A 45 -6.51 13.14 12.97
C ALA A 45 -7.43 13.26 14.22
N SER A 46 -8.60 13.85 14.06
CA SER A 46 -9.57 14.00 15.16
C SER A 46 -10.38 12.75 15.44
N VAL A 47 -10.33 11.73 14.57
CA VAL A 47 -11.00 10.46 14.81
C VAL A 47 -10.30 9.73 15.95
N GLU A 48 -11.07 9.17 16.89
CA GLU A 48 -10.51 8.44 18.02
C GLU A 48 -9.60 7.30 17.58
N PRO A 49 -8.41 7.15 18.21
CA PRO A 49 -7.50 6.05 17.87
C PRO A 49 -8.15 4.67 17.93
N ARG A 50 -9.06 4.46 18.86
CA ARG A 50 -9.78 3.18 19.00
C ARG A 50 -10.56 2.83 17.73
N VAL A 51 -11.23 3.81 17.12
CA VAL A 51 -11.98 3.61 15.89
C VAL A 51 -11.08 3.24 14.73
N VAL A 52 -9.99 4.00 14.55
CA VAL A 52 -9.01 3.73 13.50
C VAL A 52 -8.35 2.36 13.71
N ALA A 53 -8.05 2.00 14.95
CA ALA A 53 -7.47 0.70 15.28
C ALA A 53 -8.38 -0.45 14.85
N VAL A 54 -9.69 -0.34 15.11
CA VAL A 54 -10.66 -1.37 14.71
C VAL A 54 -10.70 -1.53 13.19
N VAL A 55 -10.74 -0.41 12.45
CA VAL A 55 -10.76 -0.44 10.98
C VAL A 55 -9.47 -1.05 10.43
N ALA A 56 -8.32 -0.58 10.89
CA ALA A 56 -7.02 -1.08 10.44
C ALA A 56 -6.86 -2.58 10.71
N LYS A 57 -7.23 -3.01 11.90
CA LYS A 57 -7.15 -4.42 12.29
C LYS A 57 -8.08 -5.29 11.44
N ALA A 58 -9.30 -4.84 11.18
CA ALA A 58 -10.24 -5.56 10.34
C ALA A 58 -9.69 -5.73 8.92
N VAL A 59 -9.16 -4.67 8.32
CA VAL A 59 -8.57 -4.72 6.98
C VAL A 59 -7.39 -5.69 6.93
N LEU A 60 -6.45 -5.56 7.86
CA LEU A 60 -5.23 -6.37 7.85
C LEU A 60 -5.50 -7.85 8.16
N ASN A 61 -6.51 -8.15 8.99
CA ASN A 61 -6.88 -9.53 9.29
C ASN A 61 -7.66 -10.20 8.15
N HIS A 62 -8.16 -9.43 7.18
CA HIS A 62 -8.94 -9.94 6.07
C HIS A 62 -8.28 -9.75 4.71
N VAL A 63 -6.96 -9.55 4.69
CA VAL A 63 -6.21 -9.35 3.44
C VAL A 63 -6.38 -10.54 2.49
N ALA A 64 -6.41 -11.76 3.00
CA ALA A 64 -6.62 -12.94 2.15
C ALA A 64 -7.95 -12.89 1.40
N GLU A 65 -9.01 -12.39 2.04
CA GLU A 65 -10.31 -12.22 1.40
C GLU A 65 -10.28 -11.08 0.38
N LEU A 66 -9.60 -9.97 0.72
CA LEU A 66 -9.45 -8.85 -0.20
C LEU A 66 -8.75 -9.26 -1.49
N ARG A 67 -7.75 -10.13 -1.41
CA ARG A 67 -7.03 -10.62 -2.58
C ARG A 67 -7.94 -11.35 -3.58
N THR A 68 -9.05 -11.90 -3.14
CA THR A 68 -9.98 -12.64 -3.99
C THR A 68 -11.05 -11.77 -4.63
N LEU A 69 -11.21 -10.52 -4.19
CA LEU A 69 -12.27 -9.63 -4.68
C LEU A 69 -12.00 -9.11 -6.09
N HIS A 70 -10.74 -8.90 -6.43
CA HIS A 70 -10.37 -8.37 -7.73
C HIS A 70 -8.93 -8.75 -8.04
N PRO A 71 -8.58 -9.07 -9.31
CA PRO A 71 -7.20 -9.42 -9.67
C PRO A 71 -6.15 -8.37 -9.28
N ALA A 72 -6.52 -7.08 -9.34
CA ALA A 72 -5.61 -6.00 -8.95
C ALA A 72 -5.22 -6.05 -7.47
N LEU A 73 -6.00 -6.70 -6.61
CA LEU A 73 -5.74 -6.84 -5.19
C LEU A 73 -4.95 -8.11 -4.85
N GLY A 74 -4.64 -8.94 -5.84
CA GLY A 74 -4.00 -10.24 -5.62
C GLY A 74 -2.60 -10.18 -5.02
N ARG A 75 -1.95 -9.02 -5.09
CA ARG A 75 -0.59 -8.83 -4.56
C ARG A 75 -0.52 -8.04 -3.25
N LEU A 76 -1.65 -7.82 -2.59
CA LEU A 76 -1.66 -7.11 -1.30
C LEU A 76 -0.86 -7.88 -0.26
N ARG A 77 0.02 -7.19 0.43
CA ARG A 77 0.81 -7.71 1.55
C ARG A 77 0.75 -6.72 2.70
N PRO A 78 0.42 -7.16 3.92
CA PRO A 78 0.31 -6.23 5.06
C PRO A 78 1.55 -5.36 5.27
N ARG A 79 2.75 -5.92 5.13
CA ARG A 79 3.98 -5.15 5.30
C ARG A 79 4.14 -4.02 4.30
N ASP A 80 3.69 -4.22 3.08
CA ASP A 80 3.77 -3.21 2.02
C ASP A 80 2.64 -2.18 2.17
N MET A 81 1.46 -2.63 2.61
CA MET A 81 0.28 -1.78 2.78
C MET A 81 0.49 -0.68 3.83
N ILE A 82 1.37 -0.91 4.80
CA ILE A 82 1.58 0.04 5.91
C ILE A 82 2.67 1.06 5.65
N LYS A 83 3.43 0.95 4.55
CA LYS A 83 4.56 1.83 4.29
C LYS A 83 4.68 2.31 2.86
N ASP A 84 4.35 1.48 1.88
CA ASP A 84 4.59 1.81 0.47
C ASP A 84 3.63 2.89 -0.04
N GLY A 85 4.20 3.97 -0.56
CA GLY A 85 3.44 5.06 -1.15
C GLY A 85 2.70 5.94 -0.15
N LEU A 86 2.90 5.78 1.12
CA LEU A 86 2.28 6.62 2.14
C LEU A 86 3.01 7.96 2.22
N THR A 87 2.27 9.05 2.03
CA THR A 87 2.79 10.41 2.07
C THR A 87 2.30 11.20 3.29
N ALA A 88 1.25 10.73 3.94
CA ALA A 88 0.73 11.32 5.17
C ALA A 88 1.23 10.53 6.40
N PRO A 89 1.34 11.19 7.56
CA PRO A 89 1.69 10.49 8.80
C PRO A 89 0.66 9.42 9.16
N LEU A 90 1.11 8.37 9.85
CA LEU A 90 0.21 7.34 10.34
C LEU A 90 -0.66 7.89 11.47
N HIS A 91 -1.95 7.56 11.43
CA HIS A 91 -2.83 7.85 12.56
C HIS A 91 -2.39 7.02 13.77
N PRO A 92 -2.45 7.57 15.00
CA PRO A 92 -2.04 6.82 16.20
C PRO A 92 -2.71 5.48 16.36
N GLY A 93 -3.99 5.36 15.98
CA GLY A 93 -4.72 4.08 16.03
C GLY A 93 -4.17 3.05 15.05
N ALA A 94 -3.81 3.49 13.85
CA ALA A 94 -3.20 2.60 12.86
C ALA A 94 -1.81 2.15 13.31
N GLU A 95 -1.01 3.09 13.82
CA GLU A 95 0.32 2.78 14.32
C GLU A 95 0.28 1.73 15.45
N GLN A 96 -0.67 1.86 16.36
CA GLN A 96 -0.86 0.90 17.44
C GLN A 96 -1.12 -0.51 16.90
N VAL A 97 -2.01 -0.66 15.94
CA VAL A 97 -2.33 -1.96 15.34
C VAL A 97 -1.12 -2.53 14.61
N TYR A 98 -0.37 -1.71 13.90
CA TYR A 98 0.82 -2.17 13.18
C TYR A 98 1.88 -2.70 14.14
N LYS A 99 2.03 -2.08 15.30
CA LYS A 99 2.93 -2.57 16.36
C LYS A 99 2.43 -3.89 16.96
N GLU A 100 1.13 -3.98 17.24
CA GLU A 100 0.52 -5.20 17.79
C GLU A 100 0.67 -6.41 16.86
N LEU A 101 0.61 -6.17 15.56
CA LEU A 101 0.75 -7.22 14.56
C LEU A 101 2.21 -7.51 14.18
N GLY A 102 3.16 -6.79 14.77
CA GLY A 102 4.58 -6.97 14.50
C GLY A 102 5.03 -6.45 13.14
N LEU A 103 4.26 -5.57 12.52
CA LEU A 103 4.57 -5.00 11.20
C LEU A 103 5.54 -3.83 11.28
N ILE A 104 5.57 -3.13 12.41
CA ILE A 104 6.53 -2.06 12.72
C ILE A 104 7.01 -2.23 14.16
N GLU A 105 8.12 -1.61 14.49
CA GLU A 105 8.69 -1.65 15.85
C GLU A 105 8.13 -0.59 16.77
#